data_09143305cf4b8d963e65b5c0b0116d03
#
_entry.id   09143305cf4b8d963e65b5c0b0116d03
#
_cell.length_a   1.000
_cell.length_b   1.000
_cell.length_c   1.000
_cell.angle_alpha   90.00
_cell.angle_beta   90.00
_cell.angle_gamma   90.00
#
_symmetry.space_group_name_H-M   'P 1'
#
loop_
_entity.id
_entity.type
_entity.pdbx_description
1 polymer ?
#
loop_
_entity_poly.entity_id
_entity_poly.type
_entity_poly.pdbx_seq_one_letter_code
_entity_poly.pdbx_strand_id
1 'polypeptide(L)'
;SITALPGGYLGATNFDTSGGQLWEWHPSSDWFEVPGSSMMGPNGLVSSEDGNWFYVGGWSDRALVRVSRGSVPPNVEVIPVGFNVDNVRWGTDGHIIAAGHITRCPNGESCDTSAARVAKVDPESFEVEQLIDYDGNDFFEMGTVAIDVDDEIWIGGIYGSFAIARFPNRD
;
A
#
# COMPACT_ATOMS: atom_id res chain seq x y z
N SER A 1 -7.85 -5.23 -2.24
CA SER A 1 -8.42 -3.93 -1.78
C SER A 1 -9.42 -3.38 -2.78
N ILE A 2 -10.28 -2.48 -2.32
CA ILE A 2 -11.27 -1.76 -3.14
C ILE A 2 -11.25 -0.29 -2.73
N THR A 3 -11.31 0.61 -3.70
CA THR A 3 -11.42 2.07 -3.50
C THR A 3 -12.55 2.66 -4.36
N ALA A 4 -13.19 3.73 -3.87
CA ALA A 4 -14.15 4.50 -4.65
C ALA A 4 -13.42 5.45 -5.62
N LEU A 5 -14.01 5.64 -6.80
CA LEU A 5 -13.49 6.51 -7.84
C LEU A 5 -14.55 7.53 -8.24
N PRO A 6 -14.17 8.69 -8.81
CA PRO A 6 -15.12 9.65 -9.36
C PRO A 6 -16.06 9.03 -10.40
N GLY A 7 -17.25 9.58 -10.53
CA GLY A 7 -18.23 9.14 -11.53
C GLY A 7 -18.93 7.82 -11.22
N GLY A 8 -18.84 7.32 -9.98
CA GLY A 8 -19.50 6.08 -9.55
C GLY A 8 -18.72 4.81 -9.91
N TYR A 9 -17.44 4.93 -10.29
CA TYR A 9 -16.57 3.80 -10.51
C TYR A 9 -16.03 3.25 -9.18
N LEU A 10 -15.62 1.97 -9.20
CA LEU A 10 -14.81 1.34 -8.16
C LEU A 10 -13.50 0.85 -8.77
N GLY A 11 -12.40 1.01 -8.06
CA GLY A 11 -11.14 0.38 -8.37
C GLY A 11 -10.87 -0.78 -7.42
N ALA A 12 -10.28 -1.86 -7.91
CA ALA A 12 -9.92 -3.02 -7.10
C ALA A 12 -8.57 -3.61 -7.50
N THR A 13 -7.91 -4.28 -6.55
CA THR A 13 -6.73 -5.14 -6.79
C THR A 13 -7.11 -6.60 -6.58
N ASN A 14 -6.59 -7.50 -7.41
CA ASN A 14 -6.53 -8.92 -7.10
C ASN A 14 -5.10 -9.28 -6.67
N PHE A 15 -4.96 -9.75 -5.44
CA PHE A 15 -3.67 -10.11 -4.89
C PHE A 15 -3.20 -11.47 -5.44
N ASP A 16 -2.03 -11.46 -6.13
CA ASP A 16 -1.26 -12.64 -6.48
C ASP A 16 0.22 -12.25 -6.39
N THR A 17 1.02 -13.01 -5.65
CA THR A 17 2.45 -12.73 -5.45
C THR A 17 3.28 -12.86 -6.72
N SER A 18 2.78 -13.56 -7.71
CA SER A 18 3.43 -13.81 -9.01
C SER A 18 2.90 -12.94 -10.16
N GLY A 19 1.82 -12.20 -9.94
CA GLY A 19 1.27 -11.28 -10.93
C GLY A 19 -0.23 -11.06 -10.78
N GLY A 20 -0.61 -9.94 -10.18
CA GLY A 20 -1.99 -9.47 -10.11
C GLY A 20 -2.22 -8.23 -10.96
N GLN A 21 -3.43 -7.72 -11.00
CA GLN A 21 -3.84 -6.58 -11.80
C GLN A 21 -4.73 -5.62 -11.03
N LEU A 22 -4.94 -4.43 -11.61
CA LEU A 22 -6.00 -3.52 -11.25
C LEU A 22 -7.26 -3.82 -12.06
N TRP A 23 -8.38 -3.65 -11.41
CA TRP A 23 -9.72 -3.78 -12.00
C TRP A 23 -10.52 -2.52 -11.72
N GLU A 24 -11.35 -2.15 -12.67
CA GLU A 24 -12.38 -1.12 -12.49
C GLU A 24 -13.76 -1.74 -12.69
N TRP A 25 -14.75 -1.18 -11.99
CA TRP A 25 -16.14 -1.50 -12.13
C TRP A 25 -16.98 -0.24 -12.27
N HIS A 26 -18.02 -0.33 -13.09
CA HIS A 26 -19.07 0.69 -13.17
C HIS A 26 -20.39 0.00 -13.53
N PRO A 27 -21.56 0.51 -13.08
CA PRO A 27 -22.86 -0.11 -13.39
C PRO A 27 -23.15 -0.31 -14.88
N SER A 28 -22.55 0.49 -15.76
CA SER A 28 -22.76 0.40 -17.21
C SER A 28 -21.77 -0.53 -17.94
N SER A 29 -20.67 -0.94 -17.31
CA SER A 29 -19.59 -1.71 -17.96
C SER A 29 -19.23 -3.02 -17.26
N ASP A 30 -19.76 -3.23 -16.03
CA ASP A 30 -19.33 -4.31 -15.16
C ASP A 30 -17.82 -4.23 -14.82
N TRP A 31 -17.21 -5.31 -14.32
CA TRP A 31 -15.77 -5.36 -14.03
C TRP A 31 -14.95 -5.50 -15.32
N PHE A 32 -13.91 -4.70 -15.42
CA PHE A 32 -12.90 -4.82 -16.49
C PHE A 32 -11.50 -4.62 -15.94
N GLU A 33 -10.55 -5.32 -16.52
CA GLU A 33 -9.13 -5.17 -16.20
C GLU A 33 -8.60 -3.82 -16.70
N VAL A 34 -7.81 -3.14 -15.87
CA VAL A 34 -7.07 -1.94 -16.30
C VAL A 34 -5.89 -2.40 -17.16
N PRO A 35 -5.89 -2.12 -18.47
CA PRO A 35 -4.86 -2.67 -19.36
C PRO A 35 -3.44 -2.22 -18.96
N GLY A 36 -2.49 -3.17 -18.89
CA GLY A 36 -1.09 -2.87 -18.57
C GLY A 36 -0.81 -2.62 -17.08
N SER A 37 -1.75 -2.92 -16.19
CA SER A 37 -1.62 -2.75 -14.75
C SER A 37 -1.04 -3.97 -14.02
N SER A 38 -0.50 -4.94 -14.75
CA SER A 38 0.10 -6.14 -14.13
C SER A 38 1.30 -5.76 -13.26
N MET A 39 1.30 -6.26 -12.02
CA MET A 39 2.37 -6.04 -11.05
C MET A 39 2.48 -7.21 -10.07
N MET A 40 3.58 -7.26 -9.31
CA MET A 40 3.85 -8.35 -8.37
C MET A 40 3.22 -8.07 -6.99
N GLY A 41 2.16 -8.82 -6.66
CA GLY A 41 1.49 -8.73 -5.36
C GLY A 41 0.75 -7.41 -5.13
N PRO A 42 -0.13 -6.94 -6.03
CA PRO A 42 -0.92 -5.73 -5.79
C PRO A 42 -1.88 -5.94 -4.63
N ASN A 43 -1.72 -5.15 -3.57
CA ASN A 43 -2.48 -5.30 -2.34
C ASN A 43 -3.32 -4.06 -2.03
N GLY A 44 -2.84 -3.14 -1.20
CA GLY A 44 -3.55 -1.92 -0.85
C GLY A 44 -3.74 -1.00 -2.05
N LEU A 45 -4.84 -0.25 -2.07
CA LEU A 45 -5.21 0.62 -3.18
C LEU A 45 -5.88 1.89 -2.69
N VAL A 46 -5.41 3.04 -3.15
CA VAL A 46 -6.11 4.32 -3.11
C VAL A 46 -6.03 5.01 -4.48
N SER A 47 -6.93 5.96 -4.73
CA SER A 47 -6.87 6.80 -5.93
C SER A 47 -6.50 8.23 -5.56
N SER A 48 -5.99 9.01 -6.52
CA SER A 48 -5.94 10.46 -6.41
C SER A 48 -7.36 11.03 -6.31
N GLU A 49 -7.49 12.23 -5.74
CA GLU A 49 -8.79 12.90 -5.56
C GLU A 49 -9.49 13.16 -6.90
N ASP A 50 -8.73 13.53 -7.93
CA ASP A 50 -9.23 13.74 -9.30
C ASP A 50 -9.53 12.42 -10.05
N GLY A 51 -9.16 11.26 -9.48
CA GLY A 51 -9.36 9.94 -10.05
C GLY A 51 -8.48 9.62 -11.25
N ASN A 52 -7.41 10.38 -11.51
CA ASN A 52 -6.53 10.18 -12.65
C ASN A 52 -5.40 9.17 -12.36
N TRP A 53 -5.17 8.84 -11.08
CA TRP A 53 -4.10 7.96 -10.65
C TRP A 53 -4.59 6.92 -9.64
N PHE A 54 -4.02 5.73 -9.75
CA PHE A 54 -4.03 4.71 -8.71
C PHE A 54 -2.68 4.69 -8.00
N TYR A 55 -2.70 4.50 -6.68
CA TYR A 55 -1.53 4.21 -5.85
C TYR A 55 -1.73 2.86 -5.20
N VAL A 56 -0.83 1.95 -5.49
CA VAL A 56 -0.98 0.52 -5.18
C VAL A 56 0.19 0.05 -4.32
N GLY A 57 -0.08 -0.65 -3.25
CA GLY A 57 0.94 -1.38 -2.52
C GLY A 57 1.39 -2.60 -3.32
N GLY A 58 2.59 -2.56 -3.88
CA GLY A 58 3.26 -3.69 -4.52
C GLY A 58 3.96 -4.55 -3.47
N TRP A 59 3.26 -5.54 -2.94
CA TRP A 59 3.75 -6.34 -1.81
C TRP A 59 5.05 -7.08 -2.15
N SER A 60 5.09 -7.77 -3.28
CA SER A 60 6.28 -8.52 -3.73
C SER A 60 7.39 -7.59 -4.24
N ASP A 61 7.02 -6.45 -4.81
CA ASP A 61 7.95 -5.45 -5.35
C ASP A 61 8.58 -4.59 -4.24
N ARG A 62 8.04 -4.62 -3.02
CA ARG A 62 8.45 -3.76 -1.90
C ARG A 62 8.41 -2.28 -2.24
N ALA A 63 7.35 -1.89 -2.93
CA ALA A 63 7.20 -0.56 -3.51
C ALA A 63 5.77 -0.03 -3.39
N LEU A 64 5.65 1.29 -3.46
CA LEU A 64 4.40 1.92 -3.87
C LEU A 64 4.43 2.05 -5.39
N VAL A 65 3.37 1.65 -6.07
CA VAL A 65 3.27 1.73 -7.53
C VAL A 65 2.19 2.75 -7.90
N ARG A 66 2.54 3.78 -8.68
CA ARG A 66 1.59 4.73 -9.24
C ARG A 66 1.24 4.32 -10.68
N VAL A 67 -0.05 4.26 -10.99
CA VAL A 67 -0.56 3.84 -12.30
C VAL A 67 -1.55 4.90 -12.79
N SER A 68 -1.33 5.45 -14.01
CA SER A 68 -2.28 6.39 -14.59
C SER A 68 -3.56 5.68 -15.02
N ARG A 69 -4.70 6.34 -14.77
CA ARG A 69 -6.02 5.86 -15.16
C ARG A 69 -6.44 6.45 -16.51
N GLY A 70 -7.10 5.65 -17.33
CA GLY A 70 -7.69 6.10 -18.60
C GLY A 70 -6.73 6.19 -19.79
N SER A 71 -5.43 5.96 -19.64
CA SER A 71 -4.46 5.87 -20.72
C SER A 71 -4.13 4.41 -21.06
N VAL A 72 -3.84 4.14 -22.34
CA VAL A 72 -3.44 2.80 -22.82
C VAL A 72 -2.25 2.95 -23.77
N PRO A 73 -1.05 2.47 -23.41
CA PRO A 73 -0.71 1.87 -22.11
C PRO A 73 -0.76 2.91 -20.98
N PRO A 74 -0.95 2.48 -19.71
CA PRO A 74 -0.85 3.39 -18.58
C PRO A 74 0.60 3.84 -18.39
N ASN A 75 0.77 5.01 -17.76
CA ASN A 75 2.05 5.36 -17.18
C ASN A 75 2.18 4.66 -15.84
N VAL A 76 3.27 3.92 -15.62
CA VAL A 76 3.53 3.16 -14.40
C VAL A 76 4.84 3.62 -13.80
N GLU A 77 4.80 4.03 -12.54
CA GLU A 77 5.95 4.49 -11.78
C GLU A 77 6.09 3.66 -10.52
N VAL A 78 7.29 3.13 -10.28
CA VAL A 78 7.60 2.28 -9.14
C VAL A 78 8.45 3.06 -8.14
N ILE A 79 7.96 3.21 -6.93
CA ILE A 79 8.59 3.98 -5.86
C ILE A 79 9.04 2.99 -4.77
N PRO A 80 10.33 2.63 -4.71
CA PRO A 80 10.82 1.67 -3.72
C PRO A 80 10.66 2.21 -2.30
N VAL A 81 10.03 1.43 -1.42
CA VAL A 81 9.89 1.77 0.01
C VAL A 81 10.66 0.79 0.91
N GLY A 82 11.15 -0.32 0.35
CA GLY A 82 12.06 -1.25 1.04
C GLY A 82 11.37 -2.34 1.87
N PHE A 83 10.03 -2.38 1.94
CA PHE A 83 9.27 -3.39 2.67
C PHE A 83 8.05 -3.86 1.88
N ASN A 84 7.46 -4.98 2.27
CA ASN A 84 6.27 -5.56 1.65
C ASN A 84 5.05 -4.68 1.99
N VAL A 85 4.61 -3.85 1.03
CA VAL A 85 3.48 -2.93 1.24
C VAL A 85 2.17 -3.70 1.19
N ASP A 86 1.46 -3.70 2.31
CA ASP A 86 0.15 -4.36 2.43
C ASP A 86 -0.98 -3.38 2.13
N ASN A 87 -1.11 -2.32 2.91
CA ASN A 87 -2.12 -1.29 2.68
C ASN A 87 -1.53 0.11 2.52
N VAL A 88 -2.28 0.92 1.79
CA VAL A 88 -1.99 2.34 1.56
C VAL A 88 -3.20 3.18 1.93
N ARG A 89 -2.97 4.38 2.46
CA ARG A 89 -3.99 5.35 2.84
C ARG A 89 -3.51 6.76 2.53
N TRP A 90 -4.44 7.66 2.29
CA TRP A 90 -4.13 9.09 2.35
C TRP A 90 -3.94 9.51 3.81
N GLY A 91 -2.85 10.18 4.08
CA GLY A 91 -2.61 10.87 5.33
C GLY A 91 -3.35 12.21 5.38
N THR A 92 -3.45 12.80 6.57
CA THR A 92 -4.16 14.08 6.80
C THR A 92 -3.45 15.28 6.14
N ASP A 93 -2.17 15.13 5.82
CA ASP A 93 -1.31 16.14 5.19
C ASP A 93 -1.21 16.01 3.65
N GLY A 94 -1.97 15.08 3.05
CA GLY A 94 -1.98 14.86 1.61
C GLY A 94 -0.88 13.94 1.08
N HIS A 95 -0.06 13.36 1.96
CA HIS A 95 0.87 12.29 1.61
C HIS A 95 0.19 10.92 1.64
N ILE A 96 0.86 9.92 1.08
CA ILE A 96 0.40 8.54 1.14
C ILE A 96 1.13 7.83 2.29
N ILE A 97 0.37 7.24 3.19
CA ILE A 97 0.87 6.36 4.23
C ILE A 97 0.88 4.93 3.68
N ALA A 98 2.05 4.38 3.47
CA ALA A 98 2.26 2.99 3.08
C ALA A 98 2.62 2.18 4.32
N ALA A 99 1.91 1.09 4.58
CA ALA A 99 2.13 0.23 5.73
C ALA A 99 2.29 -1.23 5.31
N GLY A 100 3.10 -1.95 6.06
CA GLY A 100 3.38 -3.35 5.81
C GLY A 100 4.43 -3.90 6.77
N HIS A 101 5.21 -4.85 6.30
CA HIS A 101 6.20 -5.58 7.10
C HIS A 101 7.34 -6.07 6.21
N ILE A 102 8.39 -6.61 6.82
CA ILE A 102 9.44 -7.35 6.10
C ILE A 102 9.27 -8.83 6.40
N THR A 103 8.99 -9.62 5.38
CA THR A 103 8.91 -11.07 5.49
C THR A 103 10.30 -11.71 5.51
N ARG A 104 10.42 -12.86 6.18
CA ARG A 104 11.64 -13.68 6.14
C ARG A 104 11.93 -14.12 4.70
N CYS A 105 13.22 -14.20 4.37
CA CYS A 105 13.64 -14.77 3.10
C CYS A 105 13.22 -16.23 2.98
N PRO A 106 12.71 -16.66 1.82
CA PRO A 106 12.21 -18.03 1.62
C PRO A 106 13.25 -19.12 1.88
N ASN A 107 14.53 -18.82 1.77
CA ASN A 107 15.63 -19.77 1.84
C ASN A 107 16.25 -19.93 3.24
N GLY A 108 15.66 -19.34 4.28
CA GLY A 108 16.21 -19.40 5.63
C GLY A 108 17.50 -18.60 5.83
N GLU A 109 17.90 -17.81 4.83
CA GLU A 109 18.99 -16.85 4.97
C GLU A 109 18.59 -15.73 5.96
N SER A 110 19.57 -15.16 6.63
CA SER A 110 19.36 -14.02 7.52
C SER A 110 18.87 -12.82 6.70
N CYS A 111 17.58 -12.56 6.78
CA CYS A 111 17.00 -11.33 6.26
C CYS A 111 16.61 -10.43 7.43
N ASP A 112 16.67 -9.15 7.20
CA ASP A 112 16.00 -8.21 8.08
C ASP A 112 14.51 -8.53 8.08
N THR A 113 13.97 -8.82 9.25
CA THR A 113 12.54 -9.01 9.46
C THR A 113 12.05 -7.89 10.35
N SER A 114 10.92 -7.31 10.00
CA SER A 114 10.26 -6.30 10.82
C SER A 114 8.77 -6.63 10.87
N ALA A 115 8.19 -6.57 12.06
CA ALA A 115 6.77 -6.81 12.24
C ALA A 115 5.93 -5.67 11.70
N ALA A 116 6.44 -4.43 11.69
CA ALA A 116 5.76 -3.30 11.08
C ALA A 116 6.75 -2.30 10.48
N ARG A 117 6.44 -1.88 9.27
CA ARG A 117 7.06 -0.76 8.58
C ARG A 117 5.99 0.21 8.13
N VAL A 118 6.27 1.50 8.28
CA VAL A 118 5.43 2.56 7.77
C VAL A 118 6.30 3.61 7.10
N ALA A 119 5.94 3.98 5.89
CA ALA A 119 6.54 5.09 5.16
C ALA A 119 5.48 6.10 4.76
N LYS A 120 5.90 7.36 4.72
CA LYS A 120 5.18 8.49 4.15
C LYS A 120 5.78 8.77 2.78
N VAL A 121 4.93 8.89 1.77
CA VAL A 121 5.36 9.11 0.38
C VAL A 121 4.67 10.33 -0.17
N ASP A 122 5.44 11.30 -0.64
CA ASP A 122 4.91 12.44 -1.36
C ASP A 122 4.43 12.00 -2.76
N PRO A 123 3.16 12.21 -3.12
CA PRO A 123 2.61 11.69 -4.38
C PRO A 123 3.12 12.40 -5.63
N GLU A 124 3.76 13.57 -5.50
CA GLU A 124 4.26 14.39 -6.61
C GLU A 124 5.77 14.25 -6.80
N SER A 125 6.54 14.39 -5.72
CA SER A 125 8.01 14.30 -5.76
C SER A 125 8.55 12.88 -5.66
N PHE A 126 7.74 11.94 -5.13
CA PHE A 126 8.10 10.56 -4.78
C PHE A 126 9.16 10.47 -3.67
N GLU A 127 9.30 11.52 -2.89
CA GLU A 127 10.13 11.46 -1.69
C GLU A 127 9.52 10.48 -0.69
N VAL A 128 10.39 9.62 -0.13
CA VAL A 128 9.99 8.57 0.81
C VAL A 128 10.62 8.85 2.16
N GLU A 129 9.79 9.02 3.18
CA GLU A 129 10.21 9.13 4.57
C GLU A 129 9.82 7.86 5.34
N GLN A 130 10.78 7.20 5.98
CA GLN A 130 10.52 6.04 6.84
C GLN A 130 10.08 6.55 8.22
N LEU A 131 8.81 6.31 8.57
CA LEU A 131 8.25 6.73 9.84
C LEU A 131 8.48 5.71 10.95
N ILE A 132 8.21 4.44 10.66
CA ILE A 132 8.24 3.35 11.63
C ILE A 132 9.04 2.18 11.08
N ASP A 133 9.90 1.65 11.94
CA ASP A 133 10.56 0.35 11.82
C ASP A 133 10.45 -0.34 13.18
N TYR A 134 9.64 -1.40 13.26
CA TYR A 134 9.32 -2.05 14.51
C TYR A 134 9.39 -3.58 14.37
N ASP A 135 10.23 -4.20 15.20
CA ASP A 135 10.50 -5.64 15.14
C ASP A 135 9.33 -6.51 15.64
N GLY A 136 8.40 -5.91 16.38
CA GLY A 136 7.28 -6.64 16.97
C GLY A 136 7.53 -7.08 18.41
N ASN A 137 6.53 -7.76 18.96
CA ASN A 137 6.55 -8.42 20.26
C ASN A 137 5.48 -9.52 20.31
N ASP A 138 5.33 -10.18 21.47
CA ASP A 138 4.37 -11.29 21.68
C ASP A 138 2.89 -10.89 21.44
N PHE A 139 2.58 -9.61 21.38
CA PHE A 139 1.21 -9.09 21.24
C PHE A 139 0.93 -8.49 19.86
N PHE A 140 1.97 -8.15 19.10
CA PHE A 140 1.82 -7.48 17.82
C PHE A 140 2.85 -7.99 16.80
N GLU A 141 2.34 -8.60 15.74
CA GLU A 141 3.11 -9.07 14.59
C GLU A 141 2.41 -8.71 13.28
N MET A 142 3.18 -8.61 12.20
CA MET A 142 2.71 -8.37 10.82
C MET A 142 1.74 -7.20 10.71
N GLY A 143 2.26 -5.99 10.92
CA GLY A 143 1.55 -4.76 10.62
C GLY A 143 1.15 -4.71 9.14
N THR A 144 -0.10 -4.36 8.88
CA THR A 144 -0.68 -4.39 7.53
C THR A 144 -1.33 -3.08 7.13
N VAL A 145 -1.70 -2.26 8.08
CA VAL A 145 -2.36 -0.97 7.84
C VAL A 145 -1.90 0.04 8.87
N ALA A 146 -1.71 1.29 8.45
CA ALA A 146 -1.45 2.42 9.33
C ALA A 146 -2.33 3.61 8.98
N ILE A 147 -2.63 4.41 9.99
CA ILE A 147 -3.30 5.70 9.86
C ILE A 147 -2.63 6.72 10.79
N ASP A 148 -2.62 7.96 10.39
CA ASP A 148 -2.28 9.09 11.25
C ASP A 148 -3.51 9.50 12.08
N VAL A 149 -3.30 9.64 13.38
CA VAL A 149 -4.34 10.04 14.35
C VAL A 149 -3.73 11.09 15.28
N ASP A 150 -4.09 12.34 15.06
CA ASP A 150 -3.48 13.49 15.76
C ASP A 150 -1.95 13.49 15.59
N ASP A 151 -1.20 13.36 16.68
CA ASP A 151 0.27 13.30 16.72
C ASP A 151 0.81 11.86 16.81
N GLU A 152 0.04 10.88 16.39
CA GLU A 152 0.41 9.46 16.44
C GLU A 152 0.17 8.74 15.10
N ILE A 153 0.94 7.67 14.88
CA ILE A 153 0.69 6.65 13.86
C ILE A 153 0.14 5.41 14.55
N TRP A 154 -1.06 4.99 14.14
CA TRP A 154 -1.70 3.78 14.64
C TRP A 154 -1.59 2.67 13.62
N ILE A 155 -1.14 1.49 14.04
CA ILE A 155 -0.87 0.35 13.15
C ILE A 155 -1.70 -0.84 13.59
N GLY A 156 -2.46 -1.41 12.64
CA GLY A 156 -3.13 -2.71 12.78
C GLY A 156 -2.33 -3.84 12.14
N GLY A 157 -2.45 -5.04 12.66
CA GLY A 157 -1.77 -6.23 12.14
C GLY A 157 -2.72 -7.43 11.99
N ILE A 158 -2.23 -8.54 11.41
CA ILE A 158 -3.04 -9.75 11.15
C ILE A 158 -2.63 -10.98 11.97
N TYR A 159 -1.42 -11.05 12.50
CA TYR A 159 -0.98 -12.17 13.33
C TYR A 159 -0.56 -11.69 14.73
N GLY A 160 -0.90 -12.50 15.73
CA GLY A 160 -0.59 -12.19 17.14
C GLY A 160 -1.26 -10.93 17.69
N SER A 161 -2.14 -10.30 16.91
CA SER A 161 -2.62 -8.94 17.15
C SER A 161 -3.80 -8.92 18.11
N PHE A 162 -3.52 -8.90 19.39
CA PHE A 162 -4.52 -8.55 20.41
C PHE A 162 -4.55 -7.04 20.68
N ALA A 163 -3.81 -6.23 19.89
CA ALA A 163 -3.60 -4.81 20.14
C ALA A 163 -3.44 -4.03 18.83
N ILE A 164 -3.62 -2.73 18.91
CA ILE A 164 -3.17 -1.73 17.94
C ILE A 164 -1.87 -1.15 18.49
N ALA A 165 -0.82 -1.14 17.66
CA ALA A 165 0.41 -0.45 18.01
C ALA A 165 0.26 1.06 17.76
N ARG A 166 0.79 1.88 18.66
CA ARG A 166 0.72 3.35 18.59
C ARG A 166 2.13 3.91 18.72
N PHE A 167 2.51 4.78 17.82
CA PHE A 167 3.81 5.44 17.79
C PHE A 167 3.63 6.94 17.67
N PRO A 168 4.49 7.76 18.30
CA PRO A 168 4.50 9.19 18.03
C PRO A 168 4.76 9.44 16.55
N ASN A 169 3.96 10.31 15.94
CA ASN A 169 4.27 10.88 14.62
C ASN A 169 5.36 11.94 14.85
N ARG A 170 6.54 11.68 14.35
CA ARG A 170 7.67 12.61 14.49
C ARG A 170 7.70 13.45 13.22
N ASP A 171 7.19 14.65 13.31
CA ASP A 171 7.46 15.73 12.35
C ASP A 171 8.94 16.13 12.34
#